data_5d0ed4fa3270f5f6ef20b4fa0656035c
#
_entry.id   5d0ed4fa3270f5f6ef20b4fa0656035c
#
_cell.length_a   1.000
_cell.length_b   1.000
_cell.length_c   1.000
_cell.angle_alpha   90.00
_cell.angle_beta   90.00
_cell.angle_gamma   90.00
#
_symmetry.space_group_name_H-M   'P 1'
#
loop_
_entity.id
_entity.type
_entity.pdbx_description
1 polymer ?
#
loop_
_entity_poly.entity_id
_entity_poly.type
_entity_poly.pdbx_seq_one_letter_code
_entity_poly.pdbx_strand_id
1 'polypeptide(L)'
;VYTDEDKILGPDWRNVEAHFKPDFNLDLLRSNNYITHFFCAKKEIITSVGGFKEKYDGAQDYDVILRCYEKSRKVAHVAKILYHWRMHPNSTAANPQSKSYCHVAGQKAIQDHLDRVGVKGEVIMSEVFCTYRVKYERESSPLVSIVIPNKDHIADLKLCIDSVQEKSSYRNIEFIVVENNSTEKETFEYYDSVQKQYDLSLIHISEPTRQE
;
A
#
# COMPACT_ATOMS: atom_id res chain seq x y z
N VAL A 1 17.06 8.84 1.03
CA VAL A 1 16.89 8.51 2.47
C VAL A 1 15.74 9.33 3.01
N TYR A 2 14.96 8.77 3.91
CA TYR A 2 13.90 9.47 4.65
C TYR A 2 13.87 8.99 6.10
N THR A 3 13.18 9.76 6.96
CA THR A 3 13.12 9.52 8.40
C THR A 3 11.67 9.56 8.88
N ASP A 4 11.45 9.16 10.13
CA ASP A 4 10.20 9.41 10.82
C ASP A 4 10.10 10.88 11.20
N GLU A 5 8.89 11.33 11.52
CA GLU A 5 8.58 12.69 11.92
C GLU A 5 7.54 12.74 13.03
N ASP A 6 7.44 13.87 13.69
CA ASP A 6 6.32 14.24 14.55
C ASP A 6 5.92 15.70 14.30
N LYS A 7 4.96 16.18 15.06
CA LYS A 7 4.54 17.56 15.04
C LYS A 7 4.89 18.25 16.34
N ILE A 8 5.15 19.55 16.27
CA ILE A 8 5.35 20.40 17.45
C ILE A 8 4.19 21.37 17.60
N LEU A 9 3.59 21.37 18.78
CA LEU A 9 2.44 22.19 19.12
C LEU A 9 2.77 23.22 20.21
N GLY A 10 2.35 24.47 19.96
CA GLY A 10 2.29 25.55 20.92
C GLY A 10 3.62 26.13 21.38
N PRO A 11 3.58 27.06 22.36
CA PRO A 11 4.77 27.72 22.86
C PRO A 11 5.68 26.79 23.66
N ASP A 12 5.13 25.72 24.21
CA ASP A 12 5.88 24.74 25.03
C ASP A 12 6.60 23.67 24.22
N TRP A 13 6.55 23.76 22.88
CA TRP A 13 7.23 22.86 21.96
C TRP A 13 6.91 21.36 22.22
N ARG A 14 5.66 21.06 22.55
CA ARG A 14 5.26 19.66 22.81
C ARG A 14 5.22 18.86 21.51
N ASN A 15 5.89 17.72 21.52
CA ASN A 15 5.84 16.75 20.43
C ASN A 15 4.50 16.01 20.47
N VAL A 16 3.83 15.95 19.35
CA VAL A 16 2.52 15.30 19.18
C VAL A 16 2.47 14.58 17.83
N GLU A 17 1.54 13.64 17.69
CA GLU A 17 1.25 12.96 16.42
C GLU A 17 2.50 12.38 15.73
N ALA A 18 3.23 11.50 16.43
CA ALA A 18 4.35 10.78 15.83
C ALA A 18 3.90 9.97 14.62
N HIS A 19 4.62 10.12 13.51
CA HIS A 19 4.43 9.37 12.27
C HIS A 19 5.62 8.43 12.05
N PHE A 20 5.46 7.18 12.46
CA PHE A 20 6.41 6.11 12.20
C PHE A 20 6.14 5.54 10.82
N LYS A 21 7.14 5.61 9.96
CA LYS A 21 7.02 5.24 8.54
C LYS A 21 7.51 3.81 8.33
N PRO A 22 6.92 3.07 7.40
CA PRO A 22 7.44 1.76 7.01
C PRO A 22 8.74 1.89 6.23
N ASP A 23 9.44 0.78 6.04
CA ASP A 23 10.46 0.67 5.02
C ASP A 23 9.88 0.99 3.64
N PHE A 24 10.75 1.32 2.69
CA PHE A 24 10.32 1.84 1.40
C PHE A 24 9.34 0.89 0.69
N ASN A 25 8.17 1.41 0.38
CA ASN A 25 7.12 0.74 -0.35
C ASN A 25 6.61 1.66 -1.48
N LEU A 26 6.82 1.24 -2.72
CA LEU A 26 6.46 2.03 -3.89
C LEU A 26 4.95 2.16 -4.07
N ASP A 27 4.18 1.10 -3.79
CA ASP A 27 2.73 1.16 -3.95
C ASP A 27 2.10 2.08 -2.90
N LEU A 28 2.64 2.09 -1.67
CA LEU A 28 2.27 3.06 -0.66
C LEU A 28 2.65 4.48 -1.09
N LEU A 29 3.85 4.68 -1.68
CA LEU A 29 4.25 5.98 -2.21
C LEU A 29 3.36 6.43 -3.38
N ARG A 30 2.80 5.53 -4.16
CA ARG A 30 1.81 5.83 -5.21
C ARG A 30 0.40 6.11 -4.65
N SER A 31 0.16 5.80 -3.38
CA SER A 31 -1.12 6.04 -2.71
C SER A 31 -1.13 7.33 -1.90
N ASN A 32 -0.02 7.73 -1.33
CA ASN A 32 0.17 8.99 -0.61
C ASN A 32 1.65 9.34 -0.48
N ASN A 33 1.94 10.61 -0.20
CA ASN A 33 3.30 11.06 0.07
C ASN A 33 3.69 10.78 1.53
N TYR A 34 3.85 9.52 1.93
CA TYR A 34 4.21 9.16 3.30
C TYR A 34 5.65 9.53 3.68
N ILE A 35 6.52 9.78 2.68
CA ILE A 35 7.92 10.17 2.91
C ILE A 35 8.00 11.58 3.48
N THR A 36 7.22 12.52 2.94
CA THR A 36 7.14 13.96 3.25
C THR A 36 8.40 14.55 3.89
N HIS A 37 8.51 14.52 5.24
CA HIS A 37 9.61 15.05 6.02
C HIS A 37 10.24 13.94 6.88
N PHE A 38 11.48 13.78 6.94
CA PHE A 38 12.58 14.47 6.31
C PHE A 38 13.09 13.66 5.09
N PHE A 39 13.14 14.29 3.93
CA PHE A 39 13.65 13.68 2.71
C PHE A 39 15.06 14.20 2.40
N CYS A 40 15.98 13.31 2.07
CA CYS A 40 17.35 13.62 1.68
C CYS A 40 17.76 12.78 0.45
N ALA A 41 18.29 13.46 -0.56
CA ALA A 41 18.83 12.83 -1.75
C ALA A 41 20.19 13.42 -2.11
N LYS A 42 20.99 12.67 -2.87
CA LYS A 42 22.25 13.22 -3.42
C LYS A 42 21.95 14.40 -4.34
N LYS A 43 22.75 15.45 -4.27
CA LYS A 43 22.59 16.66 -5.09
C LYS A 43 22.55 16.32 -6.58
N GLU A 44 23.38 15.38 -7.03
CA GLU A 44 23.45 14.97 -8.42
C GLU A 44 22.11 14.36 -8.90
N ILE A 45 21.39 13.61 -8.04
CA ILE A 45 20.06 13.06 -8.36
C ILE A 45 19.07 14.21 -8.48
N ILE A 46 19.00 15.12 -7.50
CA ILE A 46 18.10 16.29 -7.54
C ILE A 46 18.34 17.11 -8.80
N THR A 47 19.61 17.37 -9.13
CA THR A 47 19.97 18.13 -10.35
C THR A 47 19.57 17.38 -11.62
N SER A 48 19.82 16.07 -11.68
CA SER A 48 19.51 15.25 -12.87
C SER A 48 18.02 15.15 -13.18
N VAL A 49 17.16 15.29 -12.15
CA VAL A 49 15.70 15.30 -12.34
C VAL A 49 15.13 16.72 -12.52
N GLY A 50 15.97 17.74 -12.50
CA GLY A 50 15.59 19.14 -12.74
C GLY A 50 14.91 19.84 -11.56
N GLY A 51 15.16 19.39 -10.31
CA GLY A 51 14.68 20.05 -9.09
C GLY A 51 13.15 20.12 -8.97
N PHE A 52 12.66 21.14 -8.29
CA PHE A 52 11.22 21.41 -8.14
C PHE A 52 10.61 21.99 -9.42
N LYS A 53 9.33 21.71 -9.65
CA LYS A 53 8.59 22.19 -10.84
C LYS A 53 7.28 22.84 -10.43
N GLU A 54 7.06 24.08 -10.89
CA GLU A 54 5.87 24.89 -10.59
C GLU A 54 4.54 24.18 -10.92
N LYS A 55 4.52 23.34 -11.98
CA LYS A 55 3.30 22.61 -12.37
C LYS A 55 2.76 21.65 -11.30
N TYR A 56 3.52 21.41 -10.22
CA TYR A 56 3.13 20.60 -9.08
C TYR A 56 3.04 21.39 -7.78
N ASP A 57 2.84 22.69 -7.86
CA ASP A 57 2.69 23.52 -6.66
C ASP A 57 1.63 22.93 -5.73
N GLY A 58 2.00 22.78 -4.44
CA GLY A 58 1.23 22.10 -3.42
C GLY A 58 1.53 20.61 -3.24
N ALA A 59 2.19 19.97 -4.23
CA ALA A 59 2.70 18.60 -4.17
C ALA A 59 4.09 18.51 -4.83
N GLN A 60 4.86 19.62 -4.82
CA GLN A 60 6.18 19.69 -5.45
C GLN A 60 7.21 18.76 -4.82
N ASP A 61 7.10 18.51 -3.53
CA ASP A 61 7.90 17.55 -2.78
C ASP A 61 7.57 16.10 -3.21
N TYR A 62 6.31 15.79 -3.39
CA TYR A 62 5.85 14.50 -3.86
C TYR A 62 6.39 14.16 -5.27
N ASP A 63 6.27 15.10 -6.21
CA ASP A 63 6.81 14.96 -7.55
C ASP A 63 8.33 14.76 -7.54
N VAL A 64 9.08 15.58 -6.78
CA VAL A 64 10.53 15.44 -6.75
C VAL A 64 10.98 14.14 -6.09
N ILE A 65 10.27 13.66 -5.06
CA ILE A 65 10.53 12.36 -4.43
C ILE A 65 10.35 11.23 -5.43
N LEU A 66 9.24 11.19 -6.18
CA LEU A 66 8.98 10.19 -7.21
C LEU A 66 10.08 10.20 -8.29
N ARG A 67 10.45 11.37 -8.83
CA ARG A 67 11.52 11.49 -9.83
C ARG A 67 12.90 11.11 -9.28
N CYS A 68 13.18 11.42 -8.04
CA CYS A 68 14.43 10.98 -7.39
C CYS A 68 14.44 9.46 -7.19
N TYR A 69 13.32 8.88 -6.82
CA TYR A 69 13.18 7.42 -6.75
C TYR A 69 13.50 6.77 -8.10
N GLU A 70 12.93 7.25 -9.20
CA GLU A 70 13.14 6.74 -10.57
C GLU A 70 14.62 6.68 -10.98
N LYS A 71 15.47 7.54 -10.40
CA LYS A 71 16.92 7.61 -10.65
C LYS A 71 17.78 6.99 -9.56
N SER A 72 17.16 6.55 -8.46
CA SER A 72 17.88 6.01 -7.31
C SER A 72 18.09 4.51 -7.44
N ARG A 73 19.29 4.05 -7.03
CA ARG A 73 19.58 2.61 -6.92
C ARG A 73 19.05 1.99 -5.63
N LYS A 74 18.90 2.80 -4.58
CA LYS A 74 18.49 2.35 -3.25
C LYS A 74 17.78 3.49 -2.52
N VAL A 75 16.68 3.17 -1.88
CA VAL A 75 16.01 4.02 -0.89
C VAL A 75 16.26 3.43 0.48
N ALA A 76 16.53 4.26 1.47
CA ALA A 76 16.75 3.83 2.84
C ALA A 76 15.87 4.64 3.80
N HIS A 77 15.28 3.95 4.75
CA HIS A 77 14.57 4.50 5.88
C HIS A 77 15.47 4.54 7.11
N VAL A 78 15.46 5.63 7.84
CA VAL A 78 16.05 5.75 9.16
C VAL A 78 14.91 5.83 10.16
N ALA A 79 14.61 4.72 10.83
CA ALA A 79 13.49 4.58 11.78
C ALA A 79 13.75 5.36 13.07
N LYS A 80 13.85 6.68 12.93
CA LYS A 80 14.02 7.63 14.03
C LYS A 80 13.29 8.92 13.69
N ILE A 81 12.66 9.54 14.67
CA ILE A 81 12.09 10.88 14.55
C ILE A 81 13.24 11.87 14.49
N LEU A 82 13.52 12.39 13.30
CA LEU A 82 14.57 13.37 13.05
C LEU A 82 14.03 14.68 12.44
N TYR A 83 12.73 14.81 12.36
CA TYR A 83 12.04 16.00 11.89
C TYR A 83 10.83 16.31 12.76
N HIS A 84 10.66 17.58 13.12
CA HIS A 84 9.55 18.09 13.91
C HIS A 84 8.79 19.13 13.10
N TRP A 85 7.60 18.81 12.64
CA TRP A 85 6.77 19.70 11.85
C TRP A 85 6.01 20.68 12.72
N ARG A 86 6.36 21.95 12.65
CA ARG A 86 5.69 23.00 13.44
C ARG A 86 4.25 23.22 12.97
N MET A 87 3.30 23.01 13.87
CA MET A 87 1.91 23.32 13.61
C MET A 87 1.69 24.85 13.67
N HIS A 88 1.06 25.37 12.64
CA HIS A 88 0.64 26.78 12.54
C HIS A 88 -0.78 26.84 11.99
N PRO A 89 -1.67 27.75 12.48
CA PRO A 89 -3.08 27.83 12.05
C PRO A 89 -3.29 27.88 10.52
N ASN A 90 -2.34 28.47 9.79
CA ASN A 90 -2.39 28.62 8.34
C ASN A 90 -1.62 27.54 7.57
N SER A 91 -1.11 26.52 8.26
CA SER A 91 -0.36 25.42 7.63
C SER A 91 -1.26 24.23 7.31
N THR A 92 -0.88 23.45 6.31
CA THR A 92 -1.53 22.17 6.01
C THR A 92 -1.45 21.17 7.17
N ALA A 93 -0.52 21.37 8.10
CA ALA A 93 -0.43 20.60 9.34
C ALA A 93 -1.65 20.80 10.25
N ALA A 94 -2.23 22.00 10.25
CA ALA A 94 -3.40 22.33 11.07
C ALA A 94 -4.74 22.18 10.29
N ASN A 95 -4.72 22.45 8.98
CA ASN A 95 -5.89 22.34 8.11
C ASN A 95 -5.49 21.79 6.73
N PRO A 96 -5.52 20.46 6.54
CA PRO A 96 -5.18 19.84 5.26
C PRO A 96 -6.01 20.34 4.07
N GLN A 97 -7.29 20.69 4.29
CA GLN A 97 -8.22 21.12 3.25
C GLN A 97 -8.02 22.57 2.79
N SER A 98 -7.21 23.37 3.50
CA SER A 98 -6.95 24.78 3.15
C SER A 98 -6.30 24.95 1.76
N LYS A 99 -5.77 23.89 1.17
CA LYS A 99 -5.08 23.88 -0.12
C LYS A 99 -5.59 22.75 -1.02
N SER A 100 -6.85 22.82 -1.43
CA SER A 100 -7.50 21.79 -2.28
C SER A 100 -6.71 21.46 -3.56
N TYR A 101 -5.97 22.43 -4.10
CA TYR A 101 -5.12 22.24 -5.28
C TYR A 101 -3.99 21.20 -5.06
N CYS A 102 -3.55 20.97 -3.81
CA CYS A 102 -2.54 19.96 -3.50
C CYS A 102 -3.01 18.55 -3.89
N HIS A 103 -4.30 18.27 -3.74
CA HIS A 103 -4.89 16.98 -4.09
C HIS A 103 -4.80 16.70 -5.60
N VAL A 104 -5.11 17.71 -6.41
CA VAL A 104 -4.98 17.61 -7.88
C VAL A 104 -3.51 17.55 -8.32
N ALA A 105 -2.65 18.35 -7.69
CA ALA A 105 -1.23 18.35 -8.02
C ALA A 105 -0.57 17.00 -7.68
N GLY A 106 -0.95 16.37 -6.57
CA GLY A 106 -0.46 15.04 -6.20
C GLY A 106 -0.95 13.95 -7.15
N GLN A 107 -2.22 13.96 -7.56
CA GLN A 107 -2.74 13.05 -8.59
C GLN A 107 -1.91 13.16 -9.87
N LYS A 108 -1.66 14.39 -10.32
CA LYS A 108 -0.86 14.64 -11.53
C LYS A 108 0.58 14.17 -11.37
N ALA A 109 1.19 14.37 -10.20
CA ALA A 109 2.55 13.91 -9.93
C ALA A 109 2.69 12.39 -10.05
N ILE A 110 1.69 11.64 -9.53
CA ILE A 110 1.67 10.19 -9.64
C ILE A 110 1.39 9.76 -11.08
N GLN A 111 0.43 10.36 -11.79
CA GLN A 111 0.13 10.02 -13.17
C GLN A 111 1.35 10.23 -14.07
N ASP A 112 1.99 11.39 -13.97
CA ASP A 112 3.22 11.68 -14.72
C ASP A 112 4.38 10.73 -14.33
N HIS A 113 4.38 10.21 -13.09
CA HIS A 113 5.32 9.17 -12.67
C HIS A 113 5.03 7.84 -13.40
N LEU A 114 3.78 7.38 -13.42
CA LEU A 114 3.39 6.16 -14.12
C LEU A 114 3.79 6.23 -15.60
N ASP A 115 3.51 7.35 -16.25
CA ASP A 115 3.84 7.59 -17.66
C ASP A 115 5.36 7.51 -17.91
N ARG A 116 6.17 8.12 -17.03
CA ARG A 116 7.65 8.10 -17.15
C ARG A 116 8.26 6.71 -16.97
N VAL A 117 7.66 5.88 -16.11
CA VAL A 117 8.16 4.51 -15.86
C VAL A 117 7.49 3.45 -16.74
N GLY A 118 6.61 3.87 -17.65
CA GLY A 118 5.92 2.99 -18.60
C GLY A 118 4.89 2.06 -17.96
N VAL A 119 4.34 2.44 -16.80
CA VAL A 119 3.30 1.69 -16.11
C VAL A 119 1.93 2.20 -16.58
N LYS A 120 1.16 1.35 -17.21
CA LYS A 120 -0.20 1.68 -17.66
C LYS A 120 -1.16 1.68 -16.47
N GLY A 121 -1.90 2.77 -16.30
CA GLY A 121 -2.90 2.90 -15.24
C GLY A 121 -3.44 4.32 -15.11
N GLU A 122 -4.53 4.43 -14.40
CA GLU A 122 -5.21 5.69 -14.09
C GLU A 122 -5.10 5.98 -12.59
N VAL A 123 -4.72 7.19 -12.25
CA VAL A 123 -4.68 7.65 -10.85
C VAL A 123 -6.00 8.29 -10.48
N ILE A 124 -6.70 7.70 -9.52
CA ILE A 124 -7.99 8.16 -9.03
C ILE A 124 -7.80 8.80 -7.65
N MET A 125 -8.36 9.99 -7.46
CA MET A 125 -8.41 10.63 -6.14
C MET A 125 -9.35 9.84 -5.22
N SER A 126 -8.92 9.57 -3.98
CA SER A 126 -9.80 8.97 -2.99
C SER A 126 -10.61 10.01 -2.23
N GLU A 127 -11.56 9.56 -1.40
CA GLU A 127 -12.33 10.45 -0.52
C GLU A 127 -11.46 11.08 0.58
N VAL A 128 -10.37 10.42 0.94
CA VAL A 128 -9.40 10.94 1.91
C VAL A 128 -8.44 11.89 1.21
N PHE A 129 -8.35 13.11 1.71
CA PHE A 129 -7.53 14.16 1.12
C PHE A 129 -6.05 13.77 0.98
N CYS A 130 -5.45 14.08 -0.16
CA CYS A 130 -4.07 13.72 -0.52
C CYS A 130 -3.77 12.21 -0.49
N THR A 131 -4.80 11.38 -0.68
CA THR A 131 -4.63 9.96 -0.93
C THR A 131 -5.20 9.57 -2.30
N TYR A 132 -4.59 8.56 -2.92
CA TYR A 132 -4.85 8.19 -4.30
C TYR A 132 -4.92 6.67 -4.44
N ARG A 133 -5.62 6.24 -5.47
CA ARG A 133 -5.66 4.84 -5.90
C ARG A 133 -5.18 4.75 -7.34
N VAL A 134 -4.18 3.93 -7.59
CA VAL A 134 -3.77 3.58 -8.95
C VAL A 134 -4.60 2.39 -9.43
N LYS A 135 -5.35 2.60 -10.49
CA LYS A 135 -6.06 1.54 -11.22
C LYS A 135 -5.17 1.07 -12.36
N TYR A 136 -4.37 0.05 -12.09
CA TYR A 136 -3.45 -0.51 -13.08
C TYR A 136 -4.22 -1.20 -14.21
N GLU A 137 -3.79 -0.97 -15.46
CA GLU A 137 -4.22 -1.79 -16.58
C GLU A 137 -3.48 -3.12 -16.54
N ARG A 138 -4.23 -4.19 -16.68
CA ARG A 138 -3.68 -5.55 -16.72
C ARG A 138 -3.64 -6.04 -18.17
N GLU A 139 -2.47 -6.47 -18.63
CA GLU A 139 -2.29 -7.03 -19.97
C GLU A 139 -2.73 -8.50 -20.06
N SER A 140 -2.89 -9.16 -18.92
CA SER A 140 -3.31 -10.55 -18.80
C SER A 140 -4.17 -10.77 -17.56
N SER A 141 -4.79 -11.94 -17.49
CA SER A 141 -5.51 -12.41 -16.32
C SER A 141 -4.78 -13.60 -15.71
N PRO A 142 -3.68 -13.39 -14.94
CA PRO A 142 -2.93 -14.47 -14.32
C PRO A 142 -3.80 -15.26 -13.33
N LEU A 143 -3.46 -16.53 -13.12
CA LEU A 143 -4.11 -17.33 -12.08
C LEU A 143 -3.81 -16.71 -10.70
N VAL A 144 -4.85 -16.54 -9.90
CA VAL A 144 -4.76 -16.06 -8.52
C VAL A 144 -5.11 -17.18 -7.58
N SER A 145 -4.14 -17.66 -6.81
CA SER A 145 -4.35 -18.69 -5.79
C SER A 145 -4.77 -18.04 -4.48
N ILE A 146 -5.97 -18.39 -4.00
CA ILE A 146 -6.50 -17.92 -2.72
C ILE A 146 -6.26 -19.00 -1.68
N VAL A 147 -5.28 -18.73 -0.80
CA VAL A 147 -4.87 -19.67 0.25
C VAL A 147 -5.68 -19.43 1.51
N ILE A 148 -6.41 -20.45 1.98
CA ILE A 148 -7.31 -20.35 3.14
C ILE A 148 -6.91 -21.40 4.17
N PRO A 149 -6.31 -21.02 5.31
CA PRO A 149 -6.11 -21.95 6.41
C PRO A 149 -7.46 -22.31 7.05
N ASN A 150 -7.72 -23.58 7.27
CA ASN A 150 -8.95 -24.05 7.91
C ASN A 150 -8.70 -25.17 8.92
N LYS A 151 -9.49 -25.15 10.00
CA LYS A 151 -9.62 -26.22 10.97
C LYS A 151 -11.04 -26.26 11.47
N ASP A 152 -11.83 -27.27 11.04
CA ASP A 152 -13.21 -27.53 11.44
C ASP A 152 -14.26 -26.41 11.17
N HIS A 153 -13.90 -25.20 10.88
CA HIS A 153 -14.80 -24.05 10.68
C HIS A 153 -15.48 -24.05 9.29
N ILE A 154 -16.36 -25.01 9.00
CA ILE A 154 -17.00 -25.17 7.67
C ILE A 154 -17.86 -23.95 7.31
N ALA A 155 -18.61 -23.41 8.26
CA ALA A 155 -19.50 -22.28 8.00
C ALA A 155 -18.74 -21.06 7.51
N ASP A 156 -17.60 -20.76 8.14
CA ASP A 156 -16.73 -19.63 7.77
C ASP A 156 -16.04 -19.89 6.42
N LEU A 157 -15.54 -21.10 6.21
CA LEU A 157 -14.91 -21.48 4.95
C LEU A 157 -15.88 -21.38 3.78
N LYS A 158 -17.09 -21.89 3.96
CA LYS A 158 -18.17 -21.80 2.95
C LYS A 158 -18.50 -20.36 2.64
N LEU A 159 -18.72 -19.53 3.66
CA LEU A 159 -19.02 -18.12 3.49
C LEU A 159 -17.88 -17.39 2.75
N CYS A 160 -16.62 -17.73 3.05
CA CYS A 160 -15.44 -17.17 2.37
C CYS A 160 -15.45 -17.54 0.88
N ILE A 161 -15.56 -18.82 0.53
CA ILE A 161 -15.53 -19.28 -0.85
C ILE A 161 -16.72 -18.70 -1.64
N ASP A 162 -17.94 -18.82 -1.11
CA ASP A 162 -19.14 -18.31 -1.76
C ASP A 162 -19.05 -16.80 -2.00
N SER A 163 -18.58 -16.03 -1.00
CA SER A 163 -18.45 -14.57 -1.13
C SER A 163 -17.41 -14.17 -2.18
N VAL A 164 -16.31 -14.90 -2.28
CA VAL A 164 -15.30 -14.64 -3.33
C VAL A 164 -15.90 -14.95 -4.71
N GLN A 165 -16.58 -16.07 -4.86
CA GLN A 165 -17.21 -16.45 -6.12
C GLN A 165 -18.31 -15.49 -6.56
N GLU A 166 -19.11 -15.02 -5.63
CA GLU A 166 -20.23 -14.12 -5.91
C GLU A 166 -19.77 -12.67 -6.19
N LYS A 167 -18.87 -12.16 -5.34
CA LYS A 167 -18.51 -10.72 -5.35
C LYS A 167 -17.34 -10.38 -6.26
N SER A 168 -16.48 -11.35 -6.63
CA SER A 168 -15.33 -11.06 -7.49
C SER A 168 -15.76 -10.98 -8.96
N SER A 169 -15.33 -9.93 -9.64
CA SER A 169 -15.40 -9.85 -11.10
C SER A 169 -14.27 -10.64 -11.80
N TYR A 170 -13.19 -10.92 -11.07
CA TYR A 170 -12.06 -11.70 -11.55
C TYR A 170 -12.36 -13.19 -11.47
N ARG A 171 -12.15 -13.95 -12.56
CA ARG A 171 -12.59 -15.35 -12.67
C ARG A 171 -11.46 -16.36 -12.76
N ASN A 172 -10.24 -15.96 -13.09
CA ASN A 172 -9.09 -16.85 -13.14
C ASN A 172 -8.50 -17.03 -11.75
N ILE A 173 -9.24 -17.72 -10.87
CA ILE A 173 -8.89 -17.97 -9.48
C ILE A 173 -8.97 -19.46 -9.18
N GLU A 174 -8.11 -19.92 -8.28
CA GLU A 174 -8.20 -21.21 -7.61
C GLU A 174 -8.24 -21.03 -6.10
N PHE A 175 -8.78 -22.00 -5.38
CA PHE A 175 -8.75 -22.04 -3.93
C PHE A 175 -7.77 -23.12 -3.45
N ILE A 176 -6.91 -22.78 -2.50
CA ILE A 176 -5.99 -23.68 -1.84
C ILE A 176 -6.37 -23.71 -0.36
N VAL A 177 -7.09 -24.74 0.08
CA VAL A 177 -7.41 -24.90 1.49
C VAL A 177 -6.28 -25.62 2.18
N VAL A 178 -5.73 -24.96 3.19
CA VAL A 178 -4.66 -25.51 4.03
C VAL A 178 -5.31 -26.12 5.27
N GLU A 179 -5.45 -27.44 5.24
CA GLU A 179 -6.04 -28.24 6.30
C GLU A 179 -5.08 -28.33 7.50
N ASN A 180 -5.55 -27.93 8.68
CA ASN A 180 -4.76 -27.85 9.90
C ASN A 180 -5.31 -28.76 11.01
N ASN A 181 -5.22 -30.08 10.81
CA ASN A 181 -5.66 -31.11 11.77
C ASN A 181 -7.11 -30.97 12.22
N SER A 182 -8.03 -30.90 11.27
CA SER A 182 -9.48 -31.00 11.52
C SER A 182 -9.84 -32.38 12.09
N THR A 183 -10.87 -32.42 12.90
CA THR A 183 -11.35 -33.65 13.56
C THR A 183 -12.80 -33.97 13.24
N GLU A 184 -13.54 -33.02 12.74
CA GLU A 184 -14.96 -33.17 12.42
C GLU A 184 -15.14 -33.86 11.05
N LYS A 185 -15.91 -34.95 11.04
CA LYS A 185 -16.20 -35.69 9.80
C LYS A 185 -16.88 -34.83 8.73
N GLU A 186 -17.74 -33.92 9.14
CA GLU A 186 -18.45 -32.98 8.28
C GLU A 186 -17.50 -32.06 7.51
N THR A 187 -16.33 -31.73 8.10
CA THR A 187 -15.30 -30.92 7.46
C THR A 187 -14.75 -31.63 6.22
N PHE A 188 -14.42 -32.91 6.33
CA PHE A 188 -13.89 -33.69 5.22
C PHE A 188 -14.95 -33.94 4.15
N GLU A 189 -16.20 -34.20 4.55
CA GLU A 189 -17.33 -34.34 3.60
C GLU A 189 -17.54 -33.05 2.80
N TYR A 190 -17.38 -31.89 3.46
CA TYR A 190 -17.46 -30.61 2.78
C TYR A 190 -16.28 -30.40 1.79
N TYR A 191 -15.05 -30.74 2.18
CA TYR A 191 -13.90 -30.66 1.28
C TYR A 191 -14.14 -31.48 0.01
N ASP A 192 -14.57 -32.70 0.14
CA ASP A 192 -14.90 -33.60 -0.99
C ASP A 192 -15.99 -33.03 -1.92
N SER A 193 -16.96 -32.33 -1.36
CA SER A 193 -18.03 -31.69 -2.13
C SER A 193 -17.54 -30.48 -2.91
N VAL A 194 -16.73 -29.66 -2.26
CA VAL A 194 -16.24 -28.38 -2.83
C VAL A 194 -15.16 -28.61 -3.88
N GLN A 195 -14.31 -29.62 -3.72
CA GLN A 195 -13.32 -30.00 -4.73
C GLN A 195 -13.95 -30.35 -6.08
N LYS A 196 -15.17 -30.93 -6.05
CA LYS A 196 -15.92 -31.28 -7.28
C LYS A 196 -16.62 -30.08 -7.92
N GLN A 197 -16.90 -29.06 -7.13
CA GLN A 197 -17.68 -27.90 -7.56
C GLN A 197 -16.78 -26.76 -8.06
N TYR A 198 -15.62 -26.58 -7.45
CA TYR A 198 -14.67 -25.51 -7.73
C TYR A 198 -13.28 -26.08 -8.03
N ASP A 199 -12.43 -25.30 -8.67
CA ASP A 199 -10.99 -25.64 -8.79
C ASP A 199 -10.32 -25.41 -7.43
N LEU A 200 -10.44 -26.43 -6.56
CA LEU A 200 -9.97 -26.39 -5.18
C LEU A 200 -8.92 -27.46 -4.94
N SER A 201 -7.74 -27.00 -4.51
CA SER A 201 -6.68 -27.86 -4.03
C SER A 201 -6.69 -27.93 -2.50
N LEU A 202 -6.59 -29.15 -1.97
CA LEU A 202 -6.49 -29.41 -0.53
C LEU A 202 -5.03 -29.74 -0.17
N ILE A 203 -4.43 -28.94 0.73
CA ILE A 203 -3.09 -29.19 1.27
C ILE A 203 -3.22 -29.51 2.75
N HIS A 204 -2.76 -30.73 3.15
CA HIS A 204 -2.64 -31.09 4.55
C HIS A 204 -1.30 -30.62 5.10
N ILE A 205 -1.31 -29.81 6.16
CA ILE A 205 -0.12 -29.51 6.94
C ILE A 205 -0.13 -30.42 8.17
N SER A 206 0.77 -31.43 8.19
CA SER A 206 1.18 -32.02 9.45
C SER A 206 2.13 -31.03 10.13
N GLU A 207 1.87 -30.70 11.40
CA GLU A 207 2.81 -29.88 12.18
C GLU A 207 4.23 -30.46 12.06
N PRO A 208 5.26 -29.63 11.85
CA PRO A 208 6.62 -30.10 11.99
C PRO A 208 6.77 -30.62 13.42
N THR A 209 7.07 -31.90 13.56
CA THR A 209 7.43 -32.52 14.84
C THR A 209 8.47 -31.62 15.48
N ARG A 210 8.12 -30.96 16.61
CA ARG A 210 9.11 -30.30 17.46
C ARG A 210 10.12 -31.39 17.81
N GLN A 211 11.30 -31.31 17.26
CA GLN A 211 12.45 -32.04 17.80
C GLN A 211 12.73 -31.41 19.16
N GLU A 212 12.45 -32.17 20.21
CA GLU A 212 12.89 -31.87 21.59
C GLU A 212 14.44 -31.86 21.68
#